data_52337a60bfaabef9875c341c09fed214
#
_entry.id   52337a60bfaabef9875c341c09fed214
#
_cell.length_a   1.000
_cell.length_b   1.000
_cell.length_c   1.000
_cell.angle_alpha   90.00
_cell.angle_beta   90.00
_cell.angle_gamma   90.00
#
_symmetry.space_group_name_H-M   'P 1'
#
loop_
_entity.id
_entity.type
_entity.pdbx_description
1 polymer ?
#
loop_
_entity_poly.entity_id
_entity_poly.type
_entity_poly.pdbx_seq_one_letter_code
_entity_poly.pdbx_strand_id
1 'polypeptide(L)'
;MTAAITSTSPKGRTFIRGHEGNPLTCYLDPVGIPTIGTGYTMRSAAVRRALAKIGITKLVPGKTKITAAQSDAIFIEVLADEFEPAVVKKSPENRQQHELDAGVSAVFNLGVGAMDWQWAKLWRKGQKDQASDYLGTHYNTAGGKKLPGLVRRRKEEAVLFKLGIYTGAGEGVPRTAMETAPSLPDPVVKEAQTILSAKGFNPGAIDGWMGEKTASAVKAYQSVHPHLVADGVIGSATLAQLRRDAVATKEAVQEGAGSLIGSGTAAWAMGLPWGWIAAFVTIIVLGIFVYRKRDVITRRVNTLLGREVPV
;
A
#
# COMPACT_ATOMS: atom_id res chain seq x y z
N MET A 1 21.65 -2.26 37.32
CA MET A 1 22.08 -2.16 35.91
C MET A 1 20.84 -2.39 35.08
N THR A 2 20.39 -1.42 34.31
CA THR A 2 19.31 -1.62 33.31
C THR A 2 19.80 -2.54 32.20
N ALA A 3 19.01 -3.54 31.85
CA ALA A 3 19.34 -4.46 30.75
C ALA A 3 19.56 -3.66 29.45
N ALA A 4 20.56 -4.06 28.67
CA ALA A 4 20.85 -3.41 27.40
C ALA A 4 19.67 -3.58 26.43
N ILE A 5 19.24 -2.49 25.80
CA ILE A 5 18.17 -2.49 24.80
C ILE A 5 18.73 -3.04 23.49
N THR A 6 18.32 -4.27 23.14
CA THR A 6 18.86 -5.02 21.98
C THR A 6 17.82 -5.50 20.99
N SER A 7 16.52 -5.42 21.32
CA SER A 7 15.44 -5.90 20.48
C SER A 7 14.34 -4.86 20.27
N THR A 8 13.69 -4.94 19.12
CA THR A 8 12.56 -4.08 18.75
C THR A 8 11.36 -4.34 19.67
N SER A 9 10.81 -3.27 20.24
CA SER A 9 9.64 -3.37 21.11
C SER A 9 8.38 -3.82 20.35
N PRO A 10 7.32 -4.32 21.05
CA PRO A 10 6.02 -4.56 20.42
C PRO A 10 5.47 -3.35 19.68
N LYS A 11 5.62 -2.13 20.26
CA LYS A 11 5.23 -0.87 19.60
C LYS A 11 6.07 -0.58 18.35
N GLY A 12 7.38 -0.83 18.42
CA GLY A 12 8.28 -0.70 17.27
C GLY A 12 7.90 -1.65 16.13
N ARG A 13 7.56 -2.91 16.42
CA ARG A 13 7.07 -3.84 15.42
C ARG A 13 5.77 -3.40 14.77
N THR A 14 4.82 -2.89 15.57
CA THR A 14 3.56 -2.33 15.06
C THR A 14 3.82 -1.11 14.17
N PHE A 15 4.73 -0.24 14.57
CA PHE A 15 5.14 0.94 13.79
C PHE A 15 5.71 0.54 12.43
N ILE A 16 6.64 -0.41 12.36
CA ILE A 16 7.22 -0.90 11.10
C ILE A 16 6.13 -1.49 10.20
N ARG A 17 5.24 -2.32 10.76
CA ARG A 17 4.13 -2.92 10.00
C ARG A 17 3.15 -1.89 9.45
N GLY A 18 2.93 -0.79 10.16
CA GLY A 18 2.12 0.32 9.67
C GLY A 18 2.62 0.90 8.34
N HIS A 19 3.93 0.82 8.09
CA HIS A 19 4.54 1.26 6.84
C HIS A 19 4.55 0.18 5.75
N GLU A 20 4.68 -1.10 6.11
CA GLU A 20 4.89 -2.20 5.16
C GLU A 20 3.60 -2.97 4.83
N GLY A 21 2.63 -2.96 5.71
CA GLY A 21 1.50 -3.88 5.67
C GLY A 21 1.85 -5.29 6.16
N ASN A 22 0.87 -6.19 6.13
CA ASN A 22 1.04 -7.59 6.52
C ASN A 22 0.09 -8.53 5.75
N PRO A 23 0.20 -8.64 4.41
CA PRO A 23 -0.62 -9.56 3.64
C PRO A 23 -0.32 -11.02 4.01
N LEU A 24 -1.32 -11.76 4.45
CA LEU A 24 -1.18 -13.17 4.86
C LEU A 24 -1.22 -14.17 3.71
N THR A 25 -1.51 -13.70 2.50
CA THR A 25 -1.43 -14.48 1.26
C THR A 25 -0.32 -13.91 0.38
N CYS A 26 0.50 -14.78 -0.20
CA CYS A 26 1.58 -14.39 -1.10
C CYS A 26 1.04 -13.62 -2.32
N TYR A 27 1.67 -12.53 -2.66
CA TYR A 27 1.36 -11.67 -3.81
C TYR A 27 2.63 -11.34 -4.61
N LEU A 28 2.47 -10.77 -5.79
CA LEU A 28 3.59 -10.18 -6.52
C LEU A 28 3.73 -8.71 -6.13
N ASP A 29 4.94 -8.32 -5.74
CA ASP A 29 5.25 -6.91 -5.51
C ASP A 29 5.26 -6.11 -6.85
N PRO A 30 5.45 -4.77 -6.84
CA PRO A 30 5.45 -3.95 -8.05
C PRO A 30 6.48 -4.35 -9.11
N VAL A 31 7.54 -5.08 -8.71
CA VAL A 31 8.60 -5.55 -9.61
C VAL A 31 8.49 -7.06 -9.89
N GLY A 32 7.35 -7.67 -9.54
CA GLY A 32 7.04 -9.06 -9.86
C GLY A 32 7.67 -10.10 -8.92
N ILE A 33 8.12 -9.71 -7.72
CA ILE A 33 8.73 -10.65 -6.76
C ILE A 33 7.66 -11.21 -5.83
N PRO A 34 7.57 -12.58 -5.68
CA PRO A 34 6.68 -13.18 -4.71
C PRO A 34 6.99 -12.71 -3.29
N THR A 35 6.02 -12.10 -2.65
CA THR A 35 6.14 -11.44 -1.33
C THR A 35 4.97 -11.86 -0.44
N ILE A 36 5.22 -12.02 0.87
CA ILE A 36 4.19 -12.34 1.86
C ILE A 36 4.49 -11.62 3.17
N GLY A 37 3.49 -11.44 4.04
CA GLY A 37 3.68 -10.82 5.36
C GLY A 37 4.24 -9.40 5.26
N THR A 38 5.12 -9.04 6.17
CA THR A 38 5.74 -7.73 6.25
C THR A 38 6.93 -7.63 5.27
N GLY A 39 6.64 -7.75 3.96
CA GLY A 39 7.67 -7.64 2.92
C GLY A 39 8.59 -8.85 2.77
N TYR A 40 8.19 -10.03 3.25
CA TYR A 40 9.03 -11.24 3.20
C TYR A 40 9.17 -11.78 1.79
N THR A 41 10.40 -11.90 1.33
CA THR A 41 10.75 -12.53 0.04
C THR A 41 11.77 -13.63 0.23
N MET A 42 11.83 -14.57 -0.70
CA MET A 42 12.85 -15.65 -0.69
C MET A 42 14.29 -15.15 -0.96
N ARG A 43 14.48 -13.84 -1.13
CA ARG A 43 15.82 -13.24 -1.28
C ARG A 43 16.56 -13.15 0.05
N SER A 44 15.87 -12.86 1.16
CA SER A 44 16.46 -12.83 2.51
C SER A 44 16.73 -14.25 3.03
N ALA A 45 17.92 -14.48 3.55
CA ALA A 45 18.29 -15.76 4.17
C ALA A 45 17.52 -15.98 5.49
N ALA A 46 17.30 -14.93 6.27
CA ALA A 46 16.50 -14.98 7.49
C ALA A 46 15.06 -15.38 7.19
N VAL A 47 14.43 -14.76 6.19
CA VAL A 47 13.10 -15.13 5.73
C VAL A 47 13.02 -16.58 5.27
N ARG A 48 13.99 -17.06 4.48
CA ARG A 48 14.01 -18.47 4.05
C ARG A 48 14.07 -19.43 5.23
N ARG A 49 14.91 -19.13 6.23
CA ARG A 49 15.01 -19.97 7.45
C ARG A 49 13.69 -19.97 8.23
N ALA A 50 13.12 -18.79 8.46
CA ALA A 50 11.88 -18.66 9.21
C ALA A 50 10.69 -19.36 8.51
N LEU A 51 10.54 -19.18 7.19
CA LEU A 51 9.51 -19.86 6.39
C LEU A 51 9.71 -21.38 6.35
N ALA A 52 10.96 -21.87 6.27
CA ALA A 52 11.26 -23.31 6.27
C ALA A 52 10.81 -23.99 7.58
N LYS A 53 10.90 -23.32 8.73
CA LYS A 53 10.42 -23.84 10.03
C LYS A 53 8.92 -24.15 10.04
N ILE A 54 8.15 -23.51 9.18
CA ILE A 54 6.70 -23.74 9.02
C ILE A 54 6.37 -24.50 7.72
N GLY A 55 7.37 -25.17 7.11
CA GLY A 55 7.20 -26.00 5.93
C GLY A 55 7.07 -25.25 4.61
N ILE A 56 7.34 -23.95 4.57
CA ILE A 56 7.26 -23.13 3.34
C ILE A 56 8.66 -22.96 2.76
N THR A 57 8.93 -23.68 1.66
CA THR A 57 10.20 -23.59 0.91
C THR A 57 10.12 -22.75 -0.35
N LYS A 58 8.90 -22.37 -0.78
CA LYS A 58 8.65 -21.56 -1.97
C LYS A 58 7.43 -20.66 -1.75
N LEU A 59 7.53 -19.42 -2.20
CA LEU A 59 6.39 -18.49 -2.23
C LEU A 59 5.69 -18.57 -3.60
N VAL A 60 4.40 -18.91 -3.59
CA VAL A 60 3.57 -19.00 -4.79
C VAL A 60 2.43 -18.00 -4.65
N PRO A 61 2.36 -16.96 -5.51
CA PRO A 61 1.34 -15.93 -5.46
C PRO A 61 -0.07 -16.53 -5.51
N GLY A 62 -0.97 -16.03 -4.66
CA GLY A 62 -2.33 -16.49 -4.49
C GLY A 62 -2.53 -17.84 -3.81
N LYS A 63 -1.45 -18.64 -3.65
CA LYS A 63 -1.52 -20.00 -3.07
C LYS A 63 -0.88 -20.11 -1.70
N THR A 64 0.36 -19.60 -1.52
CA THR A 64 1.04 -19.64 -0.22
C THR A 64 0.33 -18.71 0.76
N LYS A 65 -0.03 -19.24 1.93
CA LYS A 65 -0.68 -18.49 3.02
C LYS A 65 0.04 -18.75 4.33
N ILE A 66 0.05 -17.74 5.19
CA ILE A 66 0.49 -17.84 6.58
C ILE A 66 -0.60 -17.29 7.50
N THR A 67 -0.61 -17.71 8.75
CA THR A 67 -1.47 -17.11 9.77
C THR A 67 -0.86 -15.80 10.30
N ALA A 68 -1.66 -14.98 10.98
CA ALA A 68 -1.16 -13.78 11.66
C ALA A 68 -0.07 -14.14 12.69
N ALA A 69 -0.28 -15.19 13.47
CA ALA A 69 0.71 -15.66 14.44
C ALA A 69 2.03 -16.13 13.79
N GLN A 70 1.94 -16.83 12.65
CA GLN A 70 3.14 -17.19 11.88
C GLN A 70 3.86 -15.96 11.33
N SER A 71 3.12 -14.99 10.79
CA SER A 71 3.70 -13.72 10.35
C SER A 71 4.38 -12.97 11.49
N ASP A 72 3.80 -12.99 12.71
CA ASP A 72 4.41 -12.38 13.89
C ASP A 72 5.71 -13.06 14.28
N ALA A 73 5.72 -14.39 14.34
CA ALA A 73 6.92 -15.17 14.67
C ALA A 73 8.04 -14.93 13.64
N ILE A 74 7.71 -14.99 12.34
CA ILE A 74 8.65 -14.70 11.25
C ILE A 74 9.22 -13.30 11.39
N PHE A 75 8.37 -12.29 11.68
CA PHE A 75 8.81 -10.92 11.80
C PHE A 75 9.83 -10.71 12.91
N ILE A 76 9.53 -11.28 14.09
CA ILE A 76 10.45 -11.21 15.25
C ILE A 76 11.79 -11.86 14.91
N GLU A 77 11.76 -13.05 14.27
CA GLU A 77 12.98 -13.76 13.89
C GLU A 77 13.80 -13.01 12.83
N VAL A 78 13.14 -12.46 11.81
CA VAL A 78 13.81 -11.68 10.75
C VAL A 78 14.43 -10.41 11.31
N LEU A 79 13.73 -9.70 12.22
CA LEU A 79 14.31 -8.53 12.88
C LEU A 79 15.55 -8.90 13.70
N ALA A 80 15.46 -9.97 14.51
CA ALA A 80 16.55 -10.42 15.37
C ALA A 80 17.77 -10.90 14.59
N ASP A 81 17.56 -11.57 13.45
CA ASP A 81 18.64 -12.14 12.65
C ASP A 81 19.30 -11.14 11.70
N GLU A 82 18.54 -10.19 11.15
CA GLU A 82 19.01 -9.39 10.02
C GLU A 82 19.19 -7.91 10.37
N PHE A 83 18.26 -7.32 11.12
CA PHE A 83 18.20 -5.87 11.27
C PHE A 83 18.68 -5.36 12.65
N GLU A 84 18.23 -5.96 13.74
CA GLU A 84 18.58 -5.54 15.10
C GLU A 84 20.09 -5.57 15.38
N PRO A 85 20.84 -6.64 14.97
CA PRO A 85 22.28 -6.70 15.23
C PRO A 85 23.04 -5.53 14.58
N ALA A 86 22.62 -5.11 13.38
CA ALA A 86 23.26 -3.99 12.68
C ALA A 86 23.07 -2.67 13.42
N VAL A 87 21.84 -2.43 13.93
CA VAL A 87 21.53 -1.22 14.71
C VAL A 87 22.21 -1.26 16.07
N VAL A 88 22.11 -2.37 16.79
CA VAL A 88 22.72 -2.54 18.12
C VAL A 88 24.22 -2.32 18.08
N LYS A 89 24.91 -2.93 17.11
CA LYS A 89 26.38 -2.84 16.95
C LYS A 89 26.84 -1.42 16.63
N LYS A 90 26.04 -0.64 15.92
CA LYS A 90 26.42 0.67 15.37
C LYS A 90 25.63 1.84 15.94
N SER A 91 25.04 1.69 17.12
CA SER A 91 24.37 2.78 17.84
C SER A 91 24.94 2.93 19.27
N PRO A 92 24.73 4.05 19.95
CA PRO A 92 25.20 4.25 21.33
C PRO A 92 24.65 3.18 22.27
N GLU A 93 25.44 2.74 23.26
CA GLU A 93 25.01 1.75 24.26
C GLU A 93 23.87 2.28 25.15
N ASN A 94 23.85 3.56 25.43
CA ASN A 94 22.85 4.26 26.24
C ASN A 94 21.61 4.69 25.43
N ARG A 95 21.36 4.05 24.26
CA ARG A 95 20.17 4.32 23.42
C ARG A 95 18.89 4.03 24.19
N GLN A 96 17.87 4.79 23.89
CA GLN A 96 16.52 4.55 24.39
C GLN A 96 15.79 3.55 23.48
N GLN A 97 14.71 2.91 23.99
CA GLN A 97 13.94 1.94 23.22
C GLN A 97 13.41 2.52 21.89
N HIS A 98 12.85 3.72 21.94
CA HIS A 98 12.31 4.38 20.76
C HIS A 98 13.38 4.73 19.71
N GLU A 99 14.62 4.99 20.16
CA GLU A 99 15.75 5.23 19.26
C GLU A 99 16.14 3.94 18.52
N LEU A 100 16.15 2.79 19.24
CA LEU A 100 16.36 1.49 18.62
C LEU A 100 15.25 1.17 17.62
N ASP A 101 13.99 1.33 18.03
CA ASP A 101 12.82 1.02 17.18
C ASP A 101 12.80 1.86 15.90
N ALA A 102 13.11 3.15 15.98
CA ALA A 102 13.25 4.04 14.84
C ALA A 102 14.44 3.65 13.94
N GLY A 103 15.57 3.29 14.56
CA GLY A 103 16.75 2.81 13.85
C GLY A 103 16.47 1.53 13.09
N VAL A 104 15.78 0.55 13.71
CA VAL A 104 15.37 -0.71 13.04
C VAL A 104 14.36 -0.43 11.93
N SER A 105 13.39 0.48 12.12
CA SER A 105 12.48 0.89 11.05
C SER A 105 13.22 1.48 9.85
N ALA A 106 14.20 2.36 10.12
CA ALA A 106 14.99 2.96 9.05
C ALA A 106 15.79 1.91 8.27
N VAL A 107 16.50 1.00 8.96
CA VAL A 107 17.30 -0.04 8.27
C VAL A 107 16.44 -1.12 7.62
N PHE A 108 15.25 -1.38 8.13
CA PHE A 108 14.30 -2.30 7.49
C PHE A 108 13.91 -1.83 6.08
N ASN A 109 13.75 -0.52 5.90
CA ASN A 109 13.42 0.08 4.61
C ASN A 109 14.64 0.37 3.73
N LEU A 110 15.73 0.86 4.34
CA LEU A 110 16.92 1.36 3.63
C LEU A 110 18.03 0.30 3.48
N GLY A 111 17.88 -0.83 4.17
CA GLY A 111 18.91 -1.84 4.30
C GLY A 111 19.87 -1.55 5.45
N VAL A 112 20.52 -2.60 5.96
CA VAL A 112 21.43 -2.53 7.13
C VAL A 112 22.64 -1.61 6.91
N GLY A 113 23.05 -1.40 5.66
CA GLY A 113 24.11 -0.44 5.30
C GLY A 113 23.77 1.01 5.65
N ALA A 114 22.50 1.33 5.88
CA ALA A 114 22.10 2.69 6.30
C ALA A 114 22.67 3.10 7.65
N MET A 115 23.13 2.15 8.46
CA MET A 115 23.86 2.42 9.69
C MET A 115 25.25 3.06 9.47
N ASP A 116 25.75 3.08 8.24
CA ASP A 116 26.97 3.79 7.87
C ASP A 116 26.71 5.18 7.29
N TRP A 117 25.45 5.57 7.14
CA TRP A 117 25.07 6.85 6.56
C TRP A 117 25.07 8.00 7.59
N GLN A 118 24.90 9.22 7.10
CA GLN A 118 25.11 10.44 7.90
C GLN A 118 24.24 10.50 9.15
N TRP A 119 22.95 10.15 9.09
CA TRP A 119 22.06 10.17 10.25
C TRP A 119 22.57 9.28 11.41
N ALA A 120 23.05 8.07 11.08
CA ALA A 120 23.58 7.14 12.09
C ALA A 120 24.96 7.54 12.60
N LYS A 121 25.78 8.23 11.78
CA LYS A 121 27.03 8.84 12.24
C LYS A 121 26.78 9.95 13.24
N LEU A 122 25.76 10.78 13.02
CA LEU A 122 25.34 11.83 13.97
C LEU A 122 24.83 11.21 15.27
N TRP A 123 24.03 10.14 15.20
CA TRP A 123 23.55 9.41 16.38
C TRP A 123 24.71 8.87 17.23
N ARG A 124 25.69 8.20 16.62
CA ARG A 124 26.90 7.70 17.31
C ARG A 124 27.72 8.79 18.02
N LYS A 125 27.69 10.00 17.48
CA LYS A 125 28.35 11.18 18.10
C LYS A 125 27.51 11.81 19.22
N GLY A 126 26.35 11.25 19.57
CA GLY A 126 25.42 11.82 20.54
C GLY A 126 24.61 13.02 20.02
N GLN A 127 24.73 13.36 18.75
CA GLN A 127 24.04 14.49 18.11
C GLN A 127 22.63 14.09 17.71
N LYS A 128 21.80 13.72 18.69
CA LYS A 128 20.49 13.09 18.47
C LYS A 128 19.50 13.98 17.68
N ASP A 129 19.44 15.27 17.99
CA ASP A 129 18.57 16.22 17.27
C ASP A 129 18.96 16.30 15.80
N GLN A 130 20.25 16.44 15.51
CA GLN A 130 20.74 16.49 14.13
C GLN A 130 20.53 15.16 13.41
N ALA A 131 20.68 14.02 14.09
CA ALA A 131 20.41 12.70 13.54
C ALA A 131 18.94 12.56 13.12
N SER A 132 18.02 12.99 13.98
CA SER A 132 16.59 13.02 13.73
C SER A 132 16.23 13.90 12.54
N ASP A 133 16.70 15.16 12.54
CA ASP A 133 16.43 16.12 11.47
C ASP A 133 16.96 15.63 10.12
N TYR A 134 18.16 15.02 10.13
CA TYR A 134 18.74 14.45 8.93
C TYR A 134 17.96 13.26 8.41
N LEU A 135 17.53 12.33 9.28
CA LEU A 135 16.70 11.20 8.92
C LEU A 135 15.35 11.67 8.32
N GLY A 136 14.70 12.65 8.97
CA GLY A 136 13.39 13.15 8.58
C GLY A 136 13.35 13.87 7.24
N THR A 137 14.50 14.37 6.76
CA THR A 137 14.59 15.18 5.54
C THR A 137 15.30 14.49 4.37
N HIS A 138 16.04 13.42 4.61
CA HIS A 138 16.81 12.69 3.62
C HIS A 138 16.26 11.27 3.36
N TYR A 139 16.84 10.54 2.42
CA TYR A 139 16.53 9.12 2.11
C TYR A 139 15.06 8.87 1.73
N ASN A 140 14.46 9.85 1.06
CA ASN A 140 13.04 9.85 0.68
C ASN A 140 12.82 9.82 -0.84
N THR A 141 13.83 9.35 -1.58
CA THR A 141 13.81 9.25 -3.05
C THR A 141 13.95 7.79 -3.50
N ALA A 142 13.31 7.44 -4.62
CA ALA A 142 13.59 6.23 -5.36
C ALA A 142 13.57 6.54 -6.87
N GLY A 143 14.52 5.97 -7.63
CA GLY A 143 14.66 6.28 -9.05
C GLY A 143 14.91 7.79 -9.31
N GLY A 144 15.59 8.49 -8.40
CA GLY A 144 15.88 9.93 -8.50
C GLY A 144 14.69 10.86 -8.19
N LYS A 145 13.51 10.32 -7.87
CA LYS A 145 12.32 11.11 -7.56
C LYS A 145 11.96 11.02 -6.08
N LYS A 146 11.56 12.15 -5.49
CA LYS A 146 10.97 12.18 -4.14
C LYS A 146 9.65 11.42 -4.14
N LEU A 147 9.50 10.44 -3.24
CA LEU A 147 8.27 9.68 -3.06
C LEU A 147 7.57 10.11 -1.78
N PRO A 148 6.31 10.57 -1.86
CA PRO A 148 5.57 11.09 -0.70
C PRO A 148 5.46 10.07 0.44
N GLY A 149 5.27 8.79 0.14
CA GLY A 149 5.26 7.73 1.15
C GLY A 149 6.58 7.62 1.91
N LEU A 150 7.72 7.77 1.21
CA LEU A 150 9.04 7.78 1.86
C LEU A 150 9.26 9.07 2.67
N VAL A 151 8.78 10.22 2.16
CA VAL A 151 8.84 11.50 2.91
C VAL A 151 8.08 11.38 4.23
N ARG A 152 6.85 10.84 4.21
CA ARG A 152 6.06 10.61 5.40
C ARG A 152 6.77 9.65 6.35
N ARG A 153 7.24 8.50 5.87
CA ARG A 153 7.95 7.51 6.67
C ARG A 153 9.16 8.11 7.37
N ARG A 154 10.01 8.84 6.66
CA ARG A 154 11.19 9.50 7.27
C ARG A 154 10.82 10.48 8.36
N LYS A 155 9.76 11.28 8.16
CA LYS A 155 9.24 12.20 9.19
C LYS A 155 8.74 11.46 10.42
N GLU A 156 7.99 10.38 10.25
CA GLU A 156 7.47 9.60 11.37
C GLU A 156 8.58 8.86 12.10
N GLU A 157 9.59 8.32 11.41
CA GLU A 157 10.79 7.75 12.03
C GLU A 157 11.61 8.79 12.78
N ALA A 158 11.72 10.01 12.28
CA ALA A 158 12.41 11.10 12.99
C ALA A 158 11.66 11.52 14.26
N VAL A 159 10.35 11.60 14.22
CA VAL A 159 9.49 11.87 15.39
C VAL A 159 9.62 10.75 16.43
N LEU A 160 9.57 9.50 15.99
CA LEU A 160 9.79 8.35 16.86
C LEU A 160 11.18 8.42 17.49
N PHE A 161 12.22 8.65 16.70
CA PHE A 161 13.61 8.73 17.16
C PHE A 161 13.83 9.81 18.21
N LYS A 162 13.27 11.01 17.97
CA LYS A 162 13.49 12.19 18.84
C LYS A 162 12.60 12.19 20.08
N LEU A 163 11.33 11.85 19.92
CA LEU A 163 10.28 12.08 20.92
C LEU A 163 9.69 10.79 21.50
N GLY A 164 9.99 9.62 20.96
CA GLY A 164 9.38 8.35 21.37
C GLY A 164 7.89 8.23 21.01
N ILE A 165 7.41 9.00 20.03
CA ILE A 165 6.01 9.00 19.58
C ILE A 165 5.84 8.01 18.43
N TYR A 166 5.07 6.94 18.66
CA TYR A 166 4.76 5.90 17.67
C TYR A 166 3.51 6.30 16.88
N THR A 167 3.69 7.04 15.80
CA THR A 167 2.58 7.43 14.91
C THR A 167 2.09 6.22 14.12
N GLY A 168 0.77 6.07 13.97
CA GLY A 168 0.18 4.96 13.18
C GLY A 168 0.18 3.58 13.85
N ALA A 169 0.64 3.44 15.09
CA ALA A 169 0.71 2.16 15.81
C ALA A 169 -0.56 1.80 16.60
N GLY A 170 -1.76 2.17 16.14
CA GLY A 170 -3.04 1.65 16.67
C GLY A 170 -3.44 2.09 18.07
N GLU A 171 -2.59 2.76 18.82
CA GLU A 171 -2.95 3.39 20.10
C GLU A 171 -3.13 4.89 19.88
N GLY A 172 -4.35 5.38 20.06
CA GLY A 172 -4.77 6.75 19.84
C GLY A 172 -3.88 7.80 20.46
N VAL A 173 -2.87 8.22 19.71
CA VAL A 173 -2.31 9.56 19.91
C VAL A 173 -3.36 10.51 19.33
N PRO A 174 -3.89 11.44 20.13
CA PRO A 174 -4.85 12.41 19.60
C PRO A 174 -4.28 13.08 18.36
N ARG A 175 -5.03 13.09 17.28
CA ARG A 175 -4.71 13.79 16.01
C ARG A 175 -4.31 15.25 16.20
N THR A 176 -4.60 15.82 17.36
CA THR A 176 -4.38 17.22 17.72
C THR A 176 -2.92 17.66 17.81
N ALA A 177 -1.95 16.74 17.97
CA ALA A 177 -0.53 17.12 18.04
C ALA A 177 0.16 17.23 16.65
N MET A 178 -0.47 16.72 15.59
CA MET A 178 0.06 16.75 14.22
C MET A 178 -0.68 17.76 13.31
N GLU A 179 -1.77 18.35 13.80
CA GLU A 179 -2.64 19.27 13.04
C GLU A 179 -2.13 20.71 12.94
N THR A 180 -1.00 21.05 13.57
CA THR A 180 -0.47 22.44 13.52
C THR A 180 0.58 22.71 12.45
N ALA A 181 0.98 21.70 11.66
CA ALA A 181 1.70 21.95 10.41
C ALA A 181 0.72 21.77 9.25
N PRO A 182 0.57 22.72 8.30
CA PRO A 182 -0.25 22.50 7.12
C PRO A 182 0.32 21.30 6.36
N SER A 183 -0.29 20.14 6.54
CA SER A 183 0.07 18.96 5.77
C SER A 183 -0.29 19.23 4.31
N LEU A 184 0.64 19.01 3.41
CA LEU A 184 0.34 19.06 1.98
C LEU A 184 -0.42 17.77 1.61
N PRO A 185 -1.35 17.83 0.62
CA PRO A 185 -2.03 16.64 0.11
C PRO A 185 -1.01 15.56 -0.26
N ASP A 186 -1.26 14.30 0.16
CA ASP A 186 -0.37 13.18 -0.13
C ASP A 186 -0.63 12.68 -1.57
N PRO A 187 0.33 12.82 -2.50
CA PRO A 187 0.16 12.35 -3.87
C PRO A 187 -0.10 10.84 -3.99
N VAL A 188 0.34 10.02 -3.04
CA VAL A 188 0.05 8.57 -3.02
C VAL A 188 -1.41 8.34 -2.67
N VAL A 189 -1.93 9.08 -1.70
CA VAL A 189 -3.37 9.05 -1.39
C VAL A 189 -4.18 9.54 -2.57
N LYS A 190 -3.76 10.62 -3.23
CA LYS A 190 -4.42 11.16 -4.42
C LYS A 190 -4.40 10.18 -5.59
N GLU A 191 -3.27 9.51 -5.82
CA GLU A 191 -3.15 8.43 -6.82
C GLU A 191 -4.14 7.29 -6.50
N ALA A 192 -4.14 6.83 -5.25
CA ALA A 192 -5.05 5.77 -4.82
C ALA A 192 -6.53 6.18 -4.95
N GLN A 193 -6.89 7.40 -4.53
CA GLN A 193 -8.24 7.96 -4.71
C GLN A 193 -8.65 7.96 -6.20
N THR A 194 -7.74 8.37 -7.08
CA THR A 194 -7.99 8.38 -8.53
C THR A 194 -8.28 6.99 -9.06
N ILE A 195 -7.47 5.99 -8.69
CA ILE A 195 -7.63 4.61 -9.14
C ILE A 195 -8.90 3.99 -8.54
N LEU A 196 -9.16 4.19 -7.25
CA LEU A 196 -10.36 3.71 -6.57
C LEU A 196 -11.62 4.26 -7.23
N SER A 197 -11.66 5.55 -7.53
CA SER A 197 -12.77 6.20 -8.22
C SER A 197 -12.99 5.61 -9.62
N ALA A 198 -11.92 5.42 -10.40
CA ALA A 198 -11.98 4.80 -11.72
C ALA A 198 -12.46 3.34 -11.68
N LYS A 199 -12.25 2.63 -10.55
CA LYS A 199 -12.70 1.26 -10.30
C LYS A 199 -14.11 1.16 -9.69
N GLY A 200 -14.79 2.29 -9.48
CA GLY A 200 -16.16 2.34 -8.94
C GLY A 200 -16.24 2.29 -7.41
N PHE A 201 -15.10 2.37 -6.71
CA PHE A 201 -15.08 2.63 -5.27
C PHE A 201 -15.19 4.13 -5.05
N ASN A 202 -15.95 4.55 -4.04
CA ASN A 202 -16.18 5.97 -3.77
C ASN A 202 -15.24 6.50 -2.67
N PRO A 203 -14.04 7.03 -3.03
CA PRO A 203 -13.09 7.55 -2.04
C PRO A 203 -13.45 8.96 -1.53
N GLY A 204 -14.53 9.56 -2.04
CA GLY A 204 -14.84 10.97 -1.83
C GLY A 204 -14.07 11.90 -2.78
N ALA A 205 -13.63 13.05 -2.30
CA ALA A 205 -12.83 13.99 -3.08
C ALA A 205 -11.46 13.38 -3.41
N ILE A 206 -10.95 13.68 -4.62
CA ILE A 206 -9.60 13.28 -5.04
C ILE A 206 -8.63 14.42 -4.67
N ASP A 207 -8.43 14.57 -3.39
CA ASP A 207 -7.71 15.72 -2.78
C ASP A 207 -6.35 15.35 -2.17
N GLY A 208 -6.05 14.05 -2.06
CA GLY A 208 -4.82 13.56 -1.43
C GLY A 208 -4.92 13.45 0.10
N TRP A 209 -6.12 13.60 0.68
CA TRP A 209 -6.33 13.46 2.11
C TRP A 209 -6.94 12.10 2.45
N MET A 210 -6.37 11.44 3.47
CA MET A 210 -6.89 10.17 3.97
C MET A 210 -8.06 10.40 4.92
N GLY A 211 -9.24 10.67 4.36
CA GLY A 211 -10.49 10.83 5.12
C GLY A 211 -11.24 9.49 5.30
N GLU A 212 -12.35 9.52 6.06
CA GLU A 212 -13.18 8.33 6.30
C GLU A 212 -13.71 7.68 5.02
N LYS A 213 -14.12 8.48 4.04
CA LYS A 213 -14.59 7.97 2.74
C LYS A 213 -13.46 7.27 1.99
N THR A 214 -12.27 7.84 2.00
CA THR A 214 -11.08 7.23 1.39
C THR A 214 -10.72 5.92 2.08
N ALA A 215 -10.69 5.89 3.42
CA ALA A 215 -10.40 4.68 4.19
C ALA A 215 -11.45 3.58 3.93
N SER A 216 -12.73 3.94 3.88
CA SER A 216 -13.83 3.02 3.56
C SER A 216 -13.72 2.45 2.15
N ALA A 217 -13.37 3.29 1.15
CA ALA A 217 -13.15 2.85 -0.22
C ALA A 217 -11.94 1.93 -0.36
N VAL A 218 -10.85 2.23 0.34
CA VAL A 218 -9.66 1.36 0.42
C VAL A 218 -10.04 0.02 1.04
N LYS A 219 -10.76 0.01 2.16
CA LYS A 219 -11.20 -1.22 2.82
C LYS A 219 -12.12 -2.06 1.94
N ALA A 220 -13.07 -1.43 1.24
CA ALA A 220 -13.94 -2.10 0.28
C ALA A 220 -13.14 -2.71 -0.90
N TYR A 221 -12.16 -1.97 -1.42
CA TYR A 221 -11.25 -2.47 -2.44
C TYR A 221 -10.42 -3.65 -1.95
N GLN A 222 -9.85 -3.57 -0.75
CA GLN A 222 -9.09 -4.65 -0.13
C GLN A 222 -9.93 -5.91 0.07
N SER A 223 -11.21 -5.76 0.47
CA SER A 223 -12.13 -6.88 0.72
C SER A 223 -12.42 -7.73 -0.52
N VAL A 224 -12.36 -7.16 -1.72
CA VAL A 224 -12.52 -7.91 -2.98
C VAL A 224 -11.22 -8.52 -3.50
N HIS A 225 -10.10 -8.28 -2.80
CA HIS A 225 -8.79 -8.84 -3.11
C HIS A 225 -8.30 -9.73 -1.96
N PRO A 226 -8.53 -11.05 -2.02
CA PRO A 226 -8.30 -11.97 -0.87
C PRO A 226 -6.86 -12.01 -0.33
N HIS A 227 -5.90 -11.48 -1.09
CA HIS A 227 -4.50 -11.38 -0.69
C HIS A 227 -4.15 -10.09 0.05
N LEU A 228 -5.12 -9.15 0.18
CA LEU A 228 -4.95 -7.91 0.95
C LEU A 228 -5.64 -8.02 2.31
N VAL A 229 -5.10 -7.33 3.30
CA VAL A 229 -5.78 -7.13 4.58
C VAL A 229 -6.76 -5.98 4.44
N ALA A 230 -8.02 -6.20 4.80
CA ALA A 230 -9.08 -5.19 4.71
C ALA A 230 -9.05 -4.24 5.92
N ASP A 231 -7.96 -3.48 6.08
CA ASP A 231 -7.71 -2.56 7.18
C ASP A 231 -8.03 -1.08 6.84
N GLY A 232 -8.26 -0.78 5.56
CA GLY A 232 -8.50 0.58 5.08
C GLY A 232 -7.24 1.42 4.93
N VAL A 233 -6.04 0.82 5.05
CA VAL A 233 -4.75 1.50 4.94
C VAL A 233 -4.16 1.30 3.54
N ILE A 234 -3.63 2.37 2.93
CA ILE A 234 -2.91 2.30 1.65
C ILE A 234 -1.46 1.88 1.94
N GLY A 235 -1.27 0.60 2.29
CA GLY A 235 0.05 -0.01 2.42
C GLY A 235 0.68 -0.31 1.05
N SER A 236 1.94 -0.78 1.07
CA SER A 236 2.69 -1.14 -0.16
C SER A 236 1.97 -2.18 -1.01
N ALA A 237 1.38 -3.21 -0.39
CA ALA A 237 0.63 -4.26 -1.07
C ALA A 237 -0.64 -3.71 -1.74
N THR A 238 -1.41 -2.88 -1.02
CA THR A 238 -2.63 -2.23 -1.54
C THR A 238 -2.30 -1.31 -2.71
N LEU A 239 -1.28 -0.46 -2.57
CA LEU A 239 -0.86 0.45 -3.63
C LEU A 239 -0.36 -0.30 -4.87
N ALA A 240 0.42 -1.36 -4.67
CA ALA A 240 0.89 -2.21 -5.75
C ALA A 240 -0.26 -2.86 -6.52
N GLN A 241 -1.30 -3.35 -5.82
CA GLN A 241 -2.49 -3.92 -6.45
C GLN A 241 -3.28 -2.85 -7.22
N LEU A 242 -3.50 -1.68 -6.61
CA LEU A 242 -4.18 -0.55 -7.27
C LEU A 242 -3.48 -0.18 -8.59
N ARG A 243 -2.15 -0.09 -8.59
CA ARG A 243 -1.36 0.22 -9.78
C ARG A 243 -1.46 -0.86 -10.86
N ARG A 244 -1.39 -2.15 -10.49
CA ARG A 244 -1.60 -3.26 -11.43
C ARG A 244 -2.97 -3.19 -12.10
N ASP A 245 -4.00 -2.96 -11.30
CA ASP A 245 -5.36 -2.88 -11.81
C ASP A 245 -5.58 -1.66 -12.71
N ALA A 246 -4.88 -0.56 -12.46
CA ALA A 246 -4.90 0.62 -13.33
C ALA A 246 -4.23 0.36 -14.69
N VAL A 247 -3.11 -0.39 -14.70
CA VAL A 247 -2.41 -0.80 -15.94
C VAL A 247 -3.28 -1.75 -16.74
N ALA A 248 -3.82 -2.81 -16.13
CA ALA A 248 -4.69 -3.78 -16.80
C ALA A 248 -5.92 -3.12 -17.45
N THR A 249 -6.46 -2.08 -16.82
CA THR A 249 -7.58 -1.33 -17.40
C THR A 249 -7.16 -0.51 -18.62
N LYS A 250 -5.97 0.08 -18.62
CA LYS A 250 -5.43 0.83 -19.77
C LYS A 250 -5.17 -0.10 -20.95
N GLU A 251 -4.58 -1.26 -20.72
CA GLU A 251 -4.29 -2.27 -21.74
C GLU A 251 -5.58 -2.80 -22.37
N ALA A 252 -6.60 -3.15 -21.56
CA ALA A 252 -7.89 -3.60 -22.05
C ALA A 252 -8.62 -2.54 -22.90
N VAL A 253 -8.51 -1.26 -22.53
CA VAL A 253 -9.06 -0.15 -23.32
C VAL A 253 -8.29 0.03 -24.62
N GLN A 254 -6.97 -0.12 -24.59
CA GLN A 254 -6.09 0.05 -25.74
C GLN A 254 -6.25 -1.11 -26.75
N GLU A 255 -6.37 -2.36 -26.26
CA GLU A 255 -6.66 -3.54 -27.09
C GLU A 255 -8.07 -3.48 -27.66
N GLY A 256 -9.07 -3.07 -26.89
CA GLY A 256 -10.44 -2.86 -27.35
C GLY A 256 -10.53 -1.77 -28.42
N ALA A 257 -9.82 -0.68 -28.28
CA ALA A 257 -9.73 0.39 -29.29
C ALA A 257 -8.94 -0.07 -30.54
N GLY A 258 -7.85 -0.83 -30.35
CA GLY A 258 -7.05 -1.40 -31.43
C GLY A 258 -7.82 -2.45 -32.26
N SER A 259 -8.63 -3.26 -31.61
CA SER A 259 -9.50 -4.25 -32.28
C SER A 259 -10.59 -3.61 -33.11
N LEU A 260 -11.12 -2.46 -32.71
CA LEU A 260 -12.10 -1.71 -33.51
C LEU A 260 -11.47 -1.00 -34.72
N ILE A 261 -10.19 -0.62 -34.63
CA ILE A 261 -9.46 0.03 -35.72
C ILE A 261 -8.90 -1.00 -36.71
N GLY A 262 -8.57 -2.22 -36.28
CA GLY A 262 -8.00 -3.29 -37.11
C GLY A 262 -9.01 -4.03 -37.99
N SER A 263 -10.29 -3.90 -37.74
CA SER A 263 -11.37 -4.64 -38.47
C SER A 263 -12.02 -3.89 -39.65
N GLY A 264 -11.25 -3.06 -40.36
CA GLY A 264 -11.76 -2.50 -41.64
C GLY A 264 -12.87 -1.44 -41.52
N THR A 265 -13.39 -1.16 -40.34
CA THR A 265 -14.46 -0.17 -40.10
C THR A 265 -13.96 1.26 -40.03
N ALA A 266 -12.66 1.47 -39.91
CA ALA A 266 -12.05 2.82 -39.86
C ALA A 266 -12.20 3.59 -41.19
N ALA A 267 -12.27 2.90 -42.31
CA ALA A 267 -12.49 3.53 -43.61
C ALA A 267 -13.91 4.11 -43.80
N TRP A 268 -14.87 3.62 -43.02
CA TRP A 268 -16.26 4.10 -43.06
C TRP A 268 -16.50 5.33 -42.17
N ALA A 269 -15.72 5.45 -41.10
CA ALA A 269 -15.91 6.53 -40.13
C ALA A 269 -15.46 7.92 -40.65
N MET A 270 -14.61 7.96 -41.67
CA MET A 270 -14.11 9.23 -42.24
C MET A 270 -15.10 9.96 -43.15
N GLY A 271 -16.22 9.38 -43.47
CA GLY A 271 -17.25 9.99 -44.33
C GLY A 271 -18.58 10.31 -43.62
N LEU A 272 -18.77 9.91 -42.36
CA LEU A 272 -20.04 10.11 -41.69
C LEU A 272 -20.05 11.42 -40.89
N PRO A 273 -21.14 12.23 -40.96
CA PRO A 273 -21.31 13.39 -40.12
C PRO A 273 -21.26 13.01 -38.63
N TRP A 274 -20.59 13.77 -37.81
CA TRP A 274 -20.40 13.55 -36.35
C TRP A 274 -21.69 13.20 -35.59
N GLY A 275 -22.85 13.70 -36.07
CA GLY A 275 -24.15 13.40 -35.50
C GLY A 275 -24.53 11.92 -35.52
N TRP A 276 -24.13 11.18 -36.55
CA TRP A 276 -24.42 9.74 -36.68
C TRP A 276 -23.52 8.90 -35.74
N ILE A 277 -22.27 9.30 -35.55
CA ILE A 277 -21.35 8.63 -34.62
C ILE A 277 -21.87 8.78 -33.19
N ALA A 278 -22.33 9.98 -32.81
CA ALA A 278 -22.95 10.23 -31.51
C ALA A 278 -24.23 9.39 -31.33
N ALA A 279 -25.06 9.27 -32.35
CA ALA A 279 -26.27 8.46 -32.31
C ALA A 279 -25.96 6.95 -32.14
N PHE A 280 -24.93 6.42 -32.82
CA PHE A 280 -24.52 5.02 -32.68
C PHE A 280 -23.95 4.72 -31.29
N VAL A 281 -23.11 5.60 -30.75
CA VAL A 281 -22.58 5.46 -29.40
C VAL A 281 -23.72 5.50 -28.38
N THR A 282 -24.68 6.40 -28.53
CA THR A 282 -25.86 6.49 -27.67
C THR A 282 -26.73 5.22 -27.74
N ILE A 283 -26.93 4.64 -28.90
CA ILE A 283 -27.67 3.41 -29.06
C ILE A 283 -26.97 2.22 -28.40
N ILE A 284 -25.63 2.12 -28.53
CA ILE A 284 -24.85 1.07 -27.87
C ILE A 284 -24.92 1.21 -26.36
N VAL A 285 -24.75 2.42 -25.83
CA VAL A 285 -24.82 2.70 -24.38
C VAL A 285 -26.22 2.40 -23.84
N LEU A 286 -27.27 2.81 -24.54
CA LEU A 286 -28.66 2.47 -24.23
C LEU A 286 -28.90 0.96 -24.27
N GLY A 287 -28.40 0.28 -25.30
CA GLY A 287 -28.50 -1.17 -25.44
C GLY A 287 -27.84 -1.91 -24.27
N ILE A 288 -26.63 -1.51 -23.86
CA ILE A 288 -25.94 -2.06 -22.70
C ILE A 288 -26.71 -1.77 -21.41
N PHE A 289 -27.25 -0.55 -21.27
CA PHE A 289 -28.05 -0.17 -20.10
C PHE A 289 -29.34 -1.00 -20.01
N VAL A 290 -30.09 -1.15 -21.11
CA VAL A 290 -31.31 -1.98 -21.21
C VAL A 290 -30.97 -3.43 -20.91
N TYR A 291 -29.91 -3.98 -21.50
CA TYR A 291 -29.48 -5.37 -21.25
C TYR A 291 -29.12 -5.61 -19.79
N ARG A 292 -28.39 -4.69 -19.14
CA ARG A 292 -28.06 -4.77 -17.70
C ARG A 292 -29.26 -4.58 -16.77
N LYS A 293 -30.29 -3.89 -17.20
CA LYS A 293 -31.49 -3.62 -16.42
C LYS A 293 -32.73 -4.37 -16.93
N ARG A 294 -32.53 -5.34 -17.83
CA ARG A 294 -33.64 -6.09 -18.48
C ARG A 294 -34.65 -6.65 -17.48
N ASP A 295 -34.19 -7.22 -16.37
CA ASP A 295 -35.08 -7.84 -15.39
C ASP A 295 -35.96 -6.81 -14.65
N VAL A 296 -35.40 -5.61 -14.35
CA VAL A 296 -36.15 -4.50 -13.74
C VAL A 296 -37.13 -3.90 -14.73
N ILE A 297 -36.73 -3.75 -16.00
CA ILE A 297 -37.55 -3.20 -17.07
C ILE A 297 -38.69 -4.16 -17.40
N THR A 298 -38.40 -5.44 -17.51
CA THR A 298 -39.42 -6.47 -17.77
C THR A 298 -40.47 -6.54 -16.64
N ARG A 299 -40.06 -6.48 -15.38
CA ARG A 299 -40.98 -6.40 -14.24
C ARG A 299 -41.88 -5.19 -14.30
N ARG A 300 -41.33 -3.98 -14.56
CA ARG A 300 -42.16 -2.75 -14.67
C ARG A 300 -43.11 -2.78 -15.86
N VAL A 301 -42.67 -3.25 -17.03
CA VAL A 301 -43.52 -3.39 -18.20
C VAL A 301 -44.66 -4.38 -17.93
N ASN A 302 -44.37 -5.52 -17.33
CA ASN A 302 -45.40 -6.50 -16.97
C ASN A 302 -46.41 -5.95 -15.98
N THR A 303 -45.95 -5.18 -14.98
CA THR A 303 -46.83 -4.49 -14.02
C THR A 303 -47.74 -3.46 -14.71
N LEU A 304 -47.20 -2.69 -15.66
CA LEU A 304 -47.97 -1.71 -16.41
C LEU A 304 -49.00 -2.35 -17.40
N LEU A 305 -48.68 -3.55 -17.89
CA LEU A 305 -49.56 -4.32 -18.81
C LEU A 305 -50.52 -5.26 -18.07
N GLY A 306 -50.55 -5.25 -16.73
CA GLY A 306 -51.44 -6.09 -15.92
C GLY A 306 -51.16 -7.59 -16.05
N ARG A 307 -49.93 -7.99 -16.45
CA ARG A 307 -49.54 -9.40 -16.58
C ARG A 307 -48.92 -9.88 -15.25
N GLU A 308 -49.45 -11.00 -14.73
CA GLU A 308 -48.90 -11.63 -13.53
C GLU A 308 -47.44 -12.06 -13.79
N VAL A 309 -46.54 -11.71 -12.87
CA VAL A 309 -45.14 -12.12 -12.90
C VAL A 309 -45.03 -13.44 -12.15
N PRO A 310 -44.62 -14.56 -12.77
CA PRO A 310 -44.34 -15.79 -12.01
C PRO A 310 -43.25 -15.54 -10.96
N VAL A 311 -43.45 -16.06 -9.76
CA VAL A 311 -42.55 -15.97 -8.60
C VAL A 311 -41.30 -16.77 -8.85
#